data_25eef23654688ade709c02fe560b3621
#
_entry.id   25eef23654688ade709c02fe560b3621
#
_cell.length_a   1.000
_cell.length_b   1.000
_cell.length_c   1.000
_cell.angle_alpha   90.00
_cell.angle_beta   90.00
_cell.angle_gamma   90.00
#
_symmetry.space_group_name_H-M   'P 1'
#
loop_
_entity.id
_entity.type
_entity.pdbx_description
1 polymer ?
#
loop_
_entity_poly.entity_id
_entity_poly.type
_entity_poly.pdbx_seq_one_letter_code
_entity_poly.pdbx_strand_id
1 'polypeptide(L)'
;MFAGKYKTHMKIILFDDKSWGTLRPLTFTRPISELRVGILTIREKWEKRFGDKVAYLTKDYLQEKFPLSVEDDNLLINASVCPNDELLWKIKSLQAGEMLLQGDCLIAWRSSQREVATFDPMTLPEGVRKEYTGIFTRVVYPYHLFSLNAQELEIDFRLLTESRESAPLNPCVQVYGKHPVFVEEGAVVRCAVINAEGGPVYI
;
A
#
# COMPACT_ATOMS: atom_id res chain seq x y z
N MET A 1 10.42 -8.03 -40.89
CA MET A 1 11.14 -7.37 -39.79
C MET A 1 10.10 -7.06 -38.69
N PHE A 2 9.94 -7.99 -37.74
CA PHE A 2 8.95 -7.86 -36.67
C PHE A 2 9.55 -7.01 -35.56
N ALA A 3 9.08 -5.78 -35.44
CA ALA A 3 9.36 -4.96 -34.26
C ALA A 3 8.63 -5.57 -33.06
N GLY A 4 9.35 -6.32 -32.24
CA GLY A 4 8.85 -6.78 -30.95
C GLY A 4 8.45 -5.55 -30.14
N LYS A 5 7.16 -5.40 -29.82
CA LYS A 5 6.70 -4.49 -28.77
C LYS A 5 7.32 -4.97 -27.45
N TYR A 6 8.42 -4.37 -27.05
CA TYR A 6 8.87 -4.43 -25.66
C TYR A 6 7.73 -3.83 -24.85
N LYS A 7 7.01 -4.66 -24.10
CA LYS A 7 6.16 -4.18 -23.02
C LYS A 7 7.12 -3.49 -22.04
N THR A 8 7.21 -2.18 -22.08
CA THR A 8 7.92 -1.41 -21.07
C THR A 8 7.26 -1.76 -19.74
N HIS A 9 8.00 -2.45 -18.89
CA HIS A 9 7.54 -2.84 -17.56
C HIS A 9 7.56 -1.56 -16.71
N MET A 10 6.38 -1.09 -16.32
CA MET A 10 6.25 0.09 -15.46
C MET A 10 6.71 -0.26 -14.05
N LYS A 11 7.73 0.43 -13.53
CA LYS A 11 8.21 0.23 -12.17
C LYS A 11 7.40 1.02 -11.16
N ILE A 12 6.96 0.34 -10.10
CA ILE A 12 6.23 0.98 -9.01
C ILE A 12 7.22 1.37 -7.92
N ILE A 13 7.19 2.64 -7.51
CA ILE A 13 8.09 3.21 -6.50
C ILE A 13 7.23 3.87 -5.41
N LEU A 14 7.37 3.44 -4.16
CA LEU A 14 6.75 4.09 -3.02
C LEU A 14 7.69 5.16 -2.47
N PHE A 15 7.27 6.43 -2.47
CA PHE A 15 8.10 7.53 -1.99
C PHE A 15 7.64 8.06 -0.63
N ASP A 16 8.60 8.33 0.25
CA ASP A 16 8.37 8.97 1.55
C ASP A 16 8.25 10.49 1.40
N ASP A 17 7.09 11.05 1.72
CA ASP A 17 6.86 12.49 1.79
C ASP A 17 7.17 13.09 3.17
N LYS A 18 6.73 14.32 3.42
CA LYS A 18 6.85 15.01 4.72
C LYS A 18 6.27 14.21 5.90
N SER A 19 5.36 13.26 5.65
CA SER A 19 4.77 12.41 6.69
C SER A 19 5.81 11.48 7.33
N TRP A 20 6.94 11.22 6.66
CA TRP A 20 8.06 10.50 7.27
C TRP A 20 8.51 11.15 8.59
N GLY A 21 8.56 12.49 8.62
CA GLY A 21 8.95 13.25 9.81
C GLY A 21 7.93 13.20 10.94
N THR A 22 6.63 13.29 10.62
CA THR A 22 5.55 13.26 11.61
C THR A 22 5.24 11.87 12.15
N LEU A 23 5.65 10.82 11.45
CA LEU A 23 5.52 9.42 11.85
C LEU A 23 6.68 8.91 12.72
N ARG A 24 7.70 9.75 13.00
CA ARG A 24 8.75 9.38 13.96
C ARG A 24 8.17 9.10 15.36
N PRO A 25 8.72 8.13 16.12
CA PRO A 25 9.95 7.38 15.88
C PRO A 25 9.81 6.14 14.96
N LEU A 26 8.60 5.80 14.49
CA LEU A 26 8.32 4.55 13.75
C LEU A 26 9.08 4.47 12.42
N THR A 27 9.34 5.63 11.80
CA THR A 27 10.04 5.73 10.51
C THR A 27 11.57 5.79 10.61
N PHE A 28 12.16 5.82 11.82
CA PHE A 28 13.62 5.83 11.95
C PHE A 28 14.31 4.60 11.36
N THR A 29 13.66 3.45 11.34
CA THR A 29 14.25 2.18 10.91
C THR A 29 13.64 1.60 9.64
N ARG A 30 12.66 2.29 9.05
CA ARG A 30 11.89 1.81 7.89
C ARG A 30 11.20 2.95 7.14
N PRO A 31 10.91 2.79 5.84
CA PRO A 31 10.04 3.68 5.08
C PRO A 31 8.61 3.70 5.64
N ILE A 32 7.84 4.74 5.30
CA ILE A 32 6.42 4.84 5.68
C ILE A 32 5.64 3.60 5.19
N SER A 33 5.92 3.14 3.99
CA SER A 33 5.23 1.99 3.38
C SER A 33 5.39 0.68 4.15
N GLU A 34 6.39 0.56 5.03
CA GLU A 34 6.60 -0.60 5.90
C GLU A 34 5.82 -0.50 7.22
N LEU A 35 5.05 0.55 7.43
CA LEU A 35 4.12 0.63 8.54
C LEU A 35 2.89 -0.23 8.24
N ARG A 36 2.44 -0.95 9.27
CA ARG A 36 1.24 -1.79 9.22
C ARG A 36 0.04 -1.01 9.71
N VAL A 37 -1.03 -1.03 8.93
CA VAL A 37 -2.37 -0.55 9.29
C VAL A 37 -3.39 -1.54 8.71
N GLY A 38 -4.19 -2.15 9.55
CA GLY A 38 -4.94 -3.35 9.18
C GLY A 38 -4.08 -4.62 9.28
N ILE A 39 -4.30 -5.58 8.39
CA ILE A 39 -3.58 -6.86 8.33
C ILE A 39 -2.23 -6.70 7.62
N LEU A 40 -2.17 -5.86 6.61
CA LEU A 40 -1.02 -5.67 5.72
C LEU A 40 -0.24 -4.39 6.04
N THR A 41 1.04 -4.35 5.67
CA THR A 41 1.77 -3.08 5.52
C THR A 41 1.23 -2.31 4.31
N ILE A 42 1.46 -0.98 4.27
CA ILE A 42 1.04 -0.17 3.12
C ILE A 42 1.68 -0.71 1.83
N ARG A 43 2.96 -1.12 1.88
CA ARG A 43 3.63 -1.78 0.76
C ARG A 43 2.89 -3.02 0.28
N GLU A 44 2.56 -3.95 1.20
CA GLU A 44 1.89 -5.20 0.86
C GLU A 44 0.52 -4.96 0.23
N LYS A 45 -0.21 -3.91 0.66
CA LYS A 45 -1.48 -3.50 0.05
C LYS A 45 -1.30 -3.11 -1.42
N TRP A 46 -0.26 -2.34 -1.75
CA TRP A 46 0.05 -1.94 -3.12
C TRP A 46 0.54 -3.12 -3.96
N GLU A 47 1.48 -3.92 -3.45
CA GLU A 47 2.00 -5.10 -4.15
C GLU A 47 0.87 -6.09 -4.53
N LYS A 48 -0.05 -6.37 -3.61
CA LYS A 48 -1.18 -7.27 -3.90
C LYS A 48 -2.12 -6.74 -4.99
N ARG A 49 -2.33 -5.41 -5.07
CA ARG A 49 -3.22 -4.80 -6.06
C ARG A 49 -2.57 -4.61 -7.44
N PHE A 50 -1.28 -4.45 -7.48
CA PHE A 50 -0.54 -4.37 -8.74
C PHE A 50 -0.08 -5.74 -9.25
N GLY A 51 0.09 -6.71 -8.35
CA GLY A 51 0.64 -8.03 -8.67
C GLY A 51 2.16 -8.00 -8.90
N ASP A 52 2.85 -6.96 -8.43
CA ASP A 52 4.28 -6.75 -8.65
C ASP A 52 4.97 -6.18 -7.41
N LYS A 53 6.30 -6.37 -7.35
CA LYS A 53 7.14 -5.85 -6.28
C LYS A 53 7.44 -4.36 -6.48
N VAL A 54 7.35 -3.62 -5.38
CA VAL A 54 7.67 -2.19 -5.37
C VAL A 54 9.14 -1.93 -5.06
N ALA A 55 9.63 -0.74 -5.47
CA ALA A 55 10.87 -0.14 -5.01
C ALA A 55 10.56 1.01 -4.04
N TYR A 56 11.60 1.55 -3.39
CA TYR A 56 11.44 2.57 -2.37
C TYR A 56 12.25 3.81 -2.70
N LEU A 57 11.63 4.97 -2.54
CA LEU A 57 12.32 6.25 -2.51
C LEU A 57 12.19 6.82 -1.08
N THR A 58 13.19 6.59 -0.28
CA THR A 58 13.22 6.90 1.16
C THR A 58 14.53 7.61 1.55
N LYS A 59 14.83 7.74 2.83
CA LYS A 59 16.06 8.36 3.33
C LYS A 59 17.29 7.55 2.95
N ASP A 60 18.38 8.23 2.62
CA ASP A 60 19.62 7.62 2.11
C ASP A 60 20.13 6.48 3.00
N TYR A 61 20.11 6.64 4.31
CA TYR A 61 20.56 5.59 5.23
C TYR A 61 19.66 4.35 5.29
N LEU A 62 18.43 4.42 4.74
CA LEU A 62 17.52 3.29 4.61
C LEU A 62 17.67 2.59 3.26
N GLN A 63 18.27 3.23 2.24
CA GLN A 63 18.35 2.72 0.87
C GLN A 63 19.10 1.41 0.74
N GLU A 64 20.07 1.13 1.61
CA GLU A 64 20.78 -0.16 1.61
C GLU A 64 19.81 -1.34 1.85
N LYS A 65 18.88 -1.16 2.80
CA LYS A 65 17.88 -2.18 3.14
C LYS A 65 16.64 -2.11 2.26
N PHE A 66 16.28 -0.92 1.80
CA PHE A 66 15.08 -0.62 1.02
C PHE A 66 15.47 0.04 -0.29
N PRO A 67 15.95 -0.74 -1.28
CA PRO A 67 16.59 -0.19 -2.47
C PRO A 67 15.60 0.50 -3.41
N LEU A 68 16.08 1.57 -4.01
CA LEU A 68 15.46 2.21 -5.16
C LEU A 68 15.84 1.41 -6.43
N SER A 69 14.84 1.10 -7.24
CA SER A 69 15.03 0.58 -8.59
C SER A 69 14.17 1.41 -9.53
N VAL A 70 14.76 1.90 -10.59
CA VAL A 70 14.15 2.83 -11.55
C VAL A 70 14.24 2.21 -12.95
N GLU A 71 13.18 2.34 -13.71
CA GLU A 71 13.06 1.93 -15.11
C GLU A 71 12.79 3.16 -16.00
N ASP A 72 12.63 2.95 -17.31
CA ASP A 72 12.29 4.05 -18.24
C ASP A 72 10.91 4.65 -17.95
N ASP A 73 9.95 3.82 -17.49
CA ASP A 73 8.59 4.20 -17.10
C ASP A 73 8.35 3.84 -15.63
N ASN A 74 8.08 4.84 -14.80
CA ASN A 74 7.92 4.66 -13.36
C ASN A 74 6.60 5.26 -12.88
N LEU A 75 6.00 4.59 -11.92
CA LEU A 75 4.83 5.07 -11.20
C LEU A 75 5.22 5.30 -9.75
N LEU A 76 5.45 6.57 -9.40
CA LEU A 76 5.69 6.98 -8.02
C LEU A 76 4.37 7.09 -7.29
N ILE A 77 4.28 6.49 -6.11
CA ILE A 77 3.08 6.53 -5.25
C ILE A 77 3.51 6.97 -3.85
N ASN A 78 2.77 7.87 -3.26
CA ASN A 78 3.01 8.34 -1.90
C ASN A 78 2.87 7.19 -0.90
N ALA A 79 3.93 6.89 -0.17
CA ALA A 79 4.02 5.79 0.78
C ALA A 79 3.07 5.93 1.98
N SER A 80 2.52 7.13 2.24
CA SER A 80 1.53 7.35 3.30
C SER A 80 0.09 7.00 2.91
N VAL A 81 -0.15 6.71 1.62
CA VAL A 81 -1.48 6.47 1.04
C VAL A 81 -1.79 4.97 0.98
N CYS A 82 -2.92 4.57 1.55
CA CYS A 82 -3.45 3.23 1.39
C CYS A 82 -4.33 3.14 0.13
N PRO A 83 -4.21 2.06 -0.66
CA PRO A 83 -5.00 1.89 -1.87
C PRO A 83 -6.46 1.52 -1.58
N ASN A 84 -7.37 2.04 -2.41
CA ASN A 84 -8.68 1.48 -2.66
C ASN A 84 -8.89 1.30 -4.17
N ASP A 85 -9.99 0.68 -4.57
CA ASP A 85 -10.18 0.28 -5.97
C ASP A 85 -10.37 1.47 -6.90
N GLU A 86 -11.08 2.52 -6.46
CA GLU A 86 -11.27 3.76 -7.23
C GLU A 86 -9.93 4.47 -7.46
N LEU A 87 -9.16 4.65 -6.38
CA LEU A 87 -7.84 5.28 -6.43
C LEU A 87 -6.89 4.49 -7.32
N LEU A 88 -6.88 3.15 -7.20
CA LEU A 88 -6.07 2.27 -8.04
C LEU A 88 -6.40 2.45 -9.51
N TRP A 89 -7.68 2.51 -9.87
CA TRP A 89 -8.11 2.75 -11.24
C TRP A 89 -7.61 4.10 -11.78
N LYS A 90 -7.75 5.17 -11.00
CA LYS A 90 -7.25 6.51 -11.35
C LYS A 90 -5.74 6.53 -11.54
N ILE A 91 -4.99 5.90 -10.64
CA ILE A 91 -3.52 5.81 -10.71
C ILE A 91 -3.10 5.03 -11.96
N LYS A 92 -3.72 3.88 -12.25
CA LYS A 92 -3.43 3.08 -13.44
C LYS A 92 -3.75 3.80 -14.76
N SER A 93 -4.62 4.79 -14.74
CA SER A 93 -4.99 5.59 -15.92
C SER A 93 -4.05 6.76 -16.21
N LEU A 94 -3.07 7.05 -15.34
CA LEU A 94 -2.12 8.13 -15.54
C LEU A 94 -1.25 7.88 -16.79
N GLN A 95 -1.07 8.94 -17.57
CA GLN A 95 -0.14 8.97 -18.69
C GLN A 95 1.23 9.50 -18.23
N ALA A 96 2.27 9.31 -19.05
CA ALA A 96 3.61 9.84 -18.75
C ALA A 96 3.57 11.36 -18.51
N GLY A 97 4.20 11.81 -17.42
CA GLY A 97 4.21 13.22 -16.99
C GLY A 97 2.96 13.67 -16.23
N GLU A 98 1.93 12.81 -16.07
CA GLU A 98 0.73 13.14 -15.32
C GLU A 98 0.89 12.80 -13.83
N MET A 99 0.36 13.67 -12.98
CA MET A 99 0.31 13.48 -11.54
C MET A 99 -1.12 13.56 -11.01
N LEU A 100 -1.41 12.75 -9.99
CA LEU A 100 -2.67 12.73 -9.27
C LEU A 100 -2.47 13.40 -7.90
N LEU A 101 -3.26 14.43 -7.61
CA LEU A 101 -3.19 15.19 -6.36
C LEU A 101 -4.55 15.20 -5.64
N GLN A 102 -4.52 15.43 -4.35
CA GLN A 102 -5.67 15.93 -3.60
C GLN A 102 -5.18 17.10 -2.72
N GLY A 103 -5.57 18.31 -3.08
CA GLY A 103 -4.99 19.52 -2.50
C GLY A 103 -3.47 19.55 -2.66
N ASP A 104 -2.74 19.70 -1.55
CA ASP A 104 -1.26 19.69 -1.54
C ASP A 104 -0.63 18.29 -1.47
N CYS A 105 -1.44 17.24 -1.47
CA CYS A 105 -0.95 15.87 -1.41
C CYS A 105 -0.71 15.32 -2.82
N LEU A 106 0.56 15.12 -3.18
CA LEU A 106 0.90 14.27 -4.32
C LEU A 106 0.60 12.83 -3.97
N ILE A 107 -0.40 12.25 -4.62
CA ILE A 107 -0.82 10.85 -4.42
C ILE A 107 0.03 9.92 -5.29
N ALA A 108 0.11 10.23 -6.58
CA ALA A 108 0.89 9.45 -7.53
C ALA A 108 1.37 10.32 -8.70
N TRP A 109 2.46 9.89 -9.33
CA TRP A 109 3.05 10.53 -10.49
C TRP A 109 3.67 9.51 -11.42
N ARG A 110 3.30 9.55 -12.71
CA ARG A 110 3.93 8.70 -13.72
C ARG A 110 5.05 9.46 -14.41
N SER A 111 6.28 9.00 -14.26
CA SER A 111 7.49 9.73 -14.62
C SER A 111 8.52 8.87 -15.35
N SER A 112 9.41 9.51 -16.07
CA SER A 112 10.60 8.91 -16.68
C SER A 112 11.71 8.70 -15.65
N GLN A 113 12.71 7.86 -16.00
CA GLN A 113 13.92 7.66 -15.19
C GLN A 113 14.63 8.99 -14.87
N ARG A 114 14.70 9.90 -15.83
CA ARG A 114 15.37 11.19 -15.66
C ARG A 114 14.67 12.07 -14.62
N GLU A 115 13.35 12.08 -14.61
CA GLU A 115 12.56 12.85 -13.66
C GLU A 115 12.65 12.28 -12.25
N VAL A 116 12.67 10.94 -12.11
CA VAL A 116 12.88 10.29 -10.80
C VAL A 116 14.23 10.69 -10.19
N ALA A 117 15.28 10.75 -11.00
CA ALA A 117 16.64 11.08 -10.54
C ALA A 117 16.77 12.48 -9.94
N THR A 118 15.88 13.41 -10.29
CA THR A 118 15.86 14.80 -9.81
C THR A 118 14.69 15.10 -8.86
N PHE A 119 13.85 14.11 -8.59
CA PHE A 119 12.65 14.30 -7.77
C PHE A 119 12.98 14.46 -6.30
N ASP A 120 12.54 15.58 -5.72
CA ASP A 120 12.50 15.79 -4.27
C ASP A 120 11.09 15.52 -3.76
N PRO A 121 10.87 14.45 -2.94
CA PRO A 121 9.56 14.13 -2.37
C PRO A 121 8.95 15.23 -1.47
N MET A 122 9.72 16.25 -1.11
CA MET A 122 9.23 17.39 -0.31
C MET A 122 8.58 18.49 -1.17
N THR A 123 8.73 18.41 -2.49
CA THR A 123 8.22 19.39 -3.44
C THR A 123 7.28 18.73 -4.46
N LEU A 124 6.42 19.54 -5.08
CA LEU A 124 5.61 19.05 -6.19
C LEU A 124 6.43 19.13 -7.49
N PRO A 125 6.47 18.04 -8.28
CA PRO A 125 7.14 18.04 -9.57
C PRO A 125 6.41 18.94 -10.58
N GLU A 126 7.09 19.25 -11.68
CA GLU A 126 6.45 19.85 -12.84
C GLU A 126 5.70 18.79 -13.65
N GLY A 127 4.57 19.17 -14.27
CA GLY A 127 3.80 18.24 -15.10
C GLY A 127 2.29 18.52 -15.09
N VAL A 128 1.54 17.62 -15.72
CA VAL A 128 0.09 17.74 -15.84
C VAL A 128 -0.58 17.27 -14.56
N ARG A 129 -1.31 18.17 -13.90
CA ARG A 129 -2.00 17.91 -12.63
C ARG A 129 -3.42 17.41 -12.88
N LYS A 130 -3.78 16.32 -12.24
CA LYS A 130 -5.15 15.78 -12.15
C LYS A 130 -5.59 15.79 -10.70
N GLU A 131 -6.74 16.38 -10.43
CA GLU A 131 -7.30 16.40 -9.07
C GLU A 131 -8.07 15.12 -8.79
N TYR A 132 -7.82 14.53 -7.62
CA TYR A 132 -8.58 13.41 -7.09
C TYR A 132 -9.58 13.93 -6.06
N THR A 133 -10.85 13.62 -6.25
CA THR A 133 -11.94 14.07 -5.37
C THR A 133 -12.54 12.94 -4.52
N GLY A 134 -12.07 11.71 -4.71
CA GLY A 134 -12.52 10.54 -3.95
C GLY A 134 -11.93 10.50 -2.53
N ILE A 135 -12.35 9.51 -1.77
CA ILE A 135 -11.87 9.29 -0.39
C ILE A 135 -10.79 8.22 -0.41
N PHE A 136 -9.72 8.43 0.34
CA PHE A 136 -8.68 7.42 0.58
C PHE A 136 -8.12 7.55 2.00
N THR A 137 -7.55 6.48 2.50
CA THR A 137 -6.86 6.45 3.79
C THR A 137 -5.44 6.97 3.64
N ARG A 138 -5.03 7.88 4.54
CA ARG A 138 -3.66 8.39 4.61
C ARG A 138 -3.12 8.33 6.02
N VAL A 139 -1.93 7.73 6.17
CA VAL A 139 -1.22 7.61 7.46
C VAL A 139 -0.20 8.74 7.57
N VAL A 140 -0.49 9.75 8.39
CA VAL A 140 0.35 10.96 8.55
C VAL A 140 0.93 11.06 9.95
N TYR A 141 0.21 10.57 10.97
CA TYR A 141 0.61 10.60 12.37
C TYR A 141 0.54 9.20 12.98
N PRO A 142 1.31 8.89 14.03
CA PRO A 142 1.31 7.56 14.66
C PRO A 142 -0.08 7.10 15.12
N TYR A 143 -0.93 8.01 15.61
CA TYR A 143 -2.28 7.65 16.05
C TYR A 143 -3.21 7.22 14.92
N HIS A 144 -2.90 7.55 13.65
CA HIS A 144 -3.65 7.03 12.49
C HIS A 144 -3.55 5.50 12.39
N LEU A 145 -2.45 4.90 12.87
CA LEU A 145 -2.32 3.44 12.89
C LEU A 145 -3.37 2.77 13.79
N PHE A 146 -3.89 3.49 14.78
CA PHE A 146 -4.96 3.01 15.66
C PHE A 146 -6.35 3.40 15.13
N SER A 147 -6.53 4.68 14.82
CA SER A 147 -7.84 5.21 14.44
C SER A 147 -8.36 4.68 13.10
N LEU A 148 -7.45 4.34 12.17
CA LEU A 148 -7.79 3.82 10.84
C LEU A 148 -7.70 2.28 10.76
N ASN A 149 -7.19 1.62 11.82
CA ASN A 149 -6.88 0.19 11.78
C ASN A 149 -8.11 -0.68 11.50
N ALA A 150 -9.23 -0.40 12.12
CA ALA A 150 -10.44 -1.22 11.96
C ALA A 150 -10.95 -1.19 10.51
N GLN A 151 -11.02 0.01 9.91
CA GLN A 151 -11.41 0.18 8.51
C GLN A 151 -10.45 -0.53 7.55
N GLU A 152 -9.14 -0.37 7.76
CA GLU A 152 -8.12 -0.98 6.90
C GLU A 152 -8.06 -2.50 7.09
N LEU A 153 -8.36 -3.01 8.28
CA LEU A 153 -8.46 -4.44 8.55
C LEU A 153 -9.60 -5.08 7.73
N GLU A 154 -10.76 -4.45 7.68
CA GLU A 154 -11.89 -4.94 6.87
C GLU A 154 -11.58 -4.93 5.36
N ILE A 155 -10.88 -3.89 4.88
CA ILE A 155 -10.46 -3.79 3.48
C ILE A 155 -9.45 -4.90 3.16
N ASP A 156 -8.47 -5.11 4.03
CA ASP A 156 -7.45 -6.15 3.85
C ASP A 156 -8.05 -7.55 3.96
N PHE A 157 -8.97 -7.76 4.90
CA PHE A 157 -9.66 -9.04 5.04
C PHE A 157 -10.34 -9.43 3.73
N ARG A 158 -11.10 -8.52 3.13
CA ARG A 158 -11.73 -8.76 1.83
C ARG A 158 -10.70 -9.07 0.75
N LEU A 159 -9.65 -8.25 0.64
CA LEU A 159 -8.58 -8.42 -0.36
C LEU A 159 -7.87 -9.77 -0.22
N LEU A 160 -7.66 -10.25 1.02
CA LEU A 160 -6.93 -11.49 1.29
C LEU A 160 -7.77 -12.74 1.14
N THR A 161 -9.08 -12.64 1.38
CA THR A 161 -9.99 -13.80 1.41
C THR A 161 -10.85 -13.94 0.16
N GLU A 162 -10.83 -12.93 -0.74
CA GLU A 162 -11.60 -12.97 -1.99
C GLU A 162 -11.27 -14.22 -2.81
N SER A 163 -12.31 -14.98 -3.15
CA SER A 163 -12.20 -16.23 -3.93
C SER A 163 -11.30 -17.32 -3.29
N ARG A 164 -11.12 -17.28 -1.97
CA ARG A 164 -10.35 -18.27 -1.21
C ARG A 164 -11.22 -18.95 -0.16
N GLU A 165 -10.88 -20.21 0.14
CA GLU A 165 -11.50 -20.99 1.20
C GLU A 165 -10.64 -20.97 2.46
N SER A 166 -11.30 -20.81 3.61
CA SER A 166 -10.64 -20.90 4.92
C SER A 166 -10.27 -22.35 5.25
N ALA A 167 -9.10 -22.57 5.83
CA ALA A 167 -8.81 -23.85 6.46
C ALA A 167 -9.79 -24.12 7.62
N PRO A 168 -10.13 -25.39 7.89
CA PRO A 168 -11.07 -25.73 8.94
C PRO A 168 -10.50 -25.45 10.34
N LEU A 169 -11.33 -24.93 11.23
CA LEU A 169 -11.00 -24.81 12.65
C LEU A 169 -11.03 -26.16 13.35
N ASN A 170 -10.16 -26.34 14.34
CA ASN A 170 -10.21 -27.51 15.20
C ASN A 170 -11.53 -27.56 15.98
N PRO A 171 -12.18 -28.75 16.16
CA PRO A 171 -13.45 -28.87 16.89
C PRO A 171 -13.43 -28.35 18.35
N CYS A 172 -12.25 -28.21 18.96
CA CYS A 172 -12.12 -27.62 20.30
C CYS A 172 -12.12 -26.08 20.32
N VAL A 173 -12.23 -25.45 19.17
CA VAL A 173 -12.28 -23.96 19.06
C VAL A 173 -13.74 -23.51 19.04
N GLN A 174 -14.07 -22.56 19.90
CA GLN A 174 -15.39 -21.93 19.94
C GLN A 174 -15.33 -20.57 19.23
N VAL A 175 -16.32 -20.28 18.37
CA VAL A 175 -16.45 -19.01 17.66
C VAL A 175 -17.73 -18.32 18.12
N TYR A 176 -17.59 -17.05 18.57
CA TYR A 176 -18.70 -16.18 18.90
C TYR A 176 -18.80 -15.04 17.89
N GLY A 177 -20.01 -14.61 17.56
CA GLY A 177 -20.26 -13.53 16.63
C GLY A 177 -20.65 -14.01 15.24
N LYS A 178 -20.98 -13.04 14.38
CA LYS A 178 -21.52 -13.27 13.03
C LYS A 178 -20.55 -12.94 11.89
N HIS A 179 -19.43 -12.30 12.24
CA HIS A 179 -18.44 -11.95 11.22
C HIS A 179 -17.61 -13.19 10.83
N PRO A 180 -17.09 -13.23 9.61
CA PRO A 180 -16.31 -14.37 9.13
C PRO A 180 -14.99 -14.51 9.87
N VAL A 181 -14.58 -15.77 10.08
CA VAL A 181 -13.25 -16.15 10.54
C VAL A 181 -12.55 -16.84 9.38
N PHE A 182 -11.40 -16.34 8.99
CA PHE A 182 -10.57 -16.94 7.94
C PHE A 182 -9.28 -17.45 8.56
N VAL A 183 -8.98 -18.70 8.29
CA VAL A 183 -7.77 -19.39 8.79
C VAL A 183 -6.91 -19.74 7.59
N GLU A 184 -5.65 -19.29 7.58
CA GLU A 184 -4.69 -19.64 6.54
C GLU A 184 -4.29 -21.10 6.61
N GLU A 185 -3.93 -21.67 5.47
CA GLU A 185 -3.36 -23.01 5.42
C GLU A 185 -2.07 -23.08 6.25
N GLY A 186 -1.99 -24.09 7.13
CA GLY A 186 -0.87 -24.27 8.04
C GLY A 186 -0.99 -23.54 9.38
N ALA A 187 -1.97 -22.65 9.56
CA ALA A 187 -2.25 -22.04 10.86
C ALA A 187 -2.79 -23.08 11.85
N VAL A 188 -2.30 -23.06 13.08
CA VAL A 188 -2.68 -24.00 14.13
C VAL A 188 -3.39 -23.27 15.25
N VAL A 189 -4.71 -23.51 15.37
CA VAL A 189 -5.55 -22.94 16.42
C VAL A 189 -6.14 -24.08 17.23
N ARG A 190 -5.84 -24.13 18.56
CA ARG A 190 -6.30 -25.19 19.47
C ARG A 190 -6.78 -24.56 20.76
N CYS A 191 -7.86 -25.14 21.33
CA CYS A 191 -8.41 -24.77 22.64
C CYS A 191 -8.55 -23.24 22.83
N ALA A 192 -9.03 -22.58 21.80
CA ALA A 192 -9.21 -21.12 21.78
C ALA A 192 -10.68 -20.74 21.71
N VAL A 193 -10.97 -19.52 22.18
CA VAL A 193 -12.25 -18.85 21.98
C VAL A 193 -11.98 -17.65 21.07
N ILE A 194 -12.67 -17.60 19.92
CA ILE A 194 -12.57 -16.53 18.94
C ILE A 194 -13.82 -15.66 19.06
N ASN A 195 -13.64 -14.38 19.32
CA ASN A 195 -14.73 -13.41 19.32
C ASN A 195 -14.73 -12.64 17.99
N ALA A 196 -15.72 -12.93 17.14
CA ALA A 196 -15.98 -12.25 15.85
C ALA A 196 -17.25 -11.38 15.91
N GLU A 197 -17.61 -10.82 17.09
CA GLU A 197 -18.76 -9.92 17.23
C GLU A 197 -18.47 -8.52 16.67
N GLY A 198 -17.25 -8.03 16.89
CA GLY A 198 -16.84 -6.66 16.49
C GLY A 198 -16.34 -6.54 15.05
N GLY A 199 -16.04 -7.64 14.37
CA GLY A 199 -15.48 -7.64 13.02
C GLY A 199 -14.92 -8.98 12.59
N PRO A 200 -14.42 -9.10 11.35
CA PRO A 200 -13.83 -10.32 10.83
C PRO A 200 -12.52 -10.67 11.54
N VAL A 201 -12.20 -11.95 11.60
CA VAL A 201 -10.97 -12.47 12.22
C VAL A 201 -10.14 -13.17 11.15
N TYR A 202 -8.86 -12.82 11.05
CA TYR A 202 -7.90 -13.43 10.13
C TYR A 202 -6.74 -14.05 10.91
N ILE A 203 -6.43 -15.30 10.66
CA ILE A 203 -5.44 -16.11 11.38
C ILE A 203 -4.48 -16.75 10.41
#